data_5be80e85f09fba764912fba217eed65f
#
_entry.id   5be80e85f09fba764912fba217eed65f
#
_cell.length_a   1.000
_cell.length_b   1.000
_cell.length_c   1.000
_cell.angle_alpha   90.00
_cell.angle_beta   90.00
_cell.angle_gamma   90.00
#
_symmetry.space_group_name_H-M   'P 1'
#
loop_
_entity.id
_entity.type
_entity.pdbx_description
1 polymer ?
#
loop_
_entity_poly.entity_id
_entity_poly.type
_entity_poly.pdbx_seq_one_letter_code
_entity_poly.pdbx_strand_id
1 'polypeptide(L)'
;LGRQELYAEVLEEAQGALWTTLMLDDCSVKHEDVPDLARIVVALDPAVTSNAESDMTGIVVAGIDINGVAYVLGDYTDRLSPQGWAIKAIKLYHHYQADRIVAEVNQGGDMVKQTIHGEDDSVSYKAVRASRGKYARAEPVSALYERGLVKHVSNPPDGASLNELETQMRTWEPLGRIGS
;
A
#
# COMPACT_ATOMS: atom_id res chain seq x y z
N LEU A 1 -14.27 -29.65 31.25
CA LEU A 1 -13.33 -29.81 30.14
C LEU A 1 -13.93 -29.15 28.87
N GLY A 2 -13.82 -27.83 28.82
CA GLY A 2 -14.26 -27.02 27.69
C GLY A 2 -13.27 -27.10 26.55
N ARG A 3 -13.68 -27.66 25.43
CA ARG A 3 -13.06 -27.37 24.13
C ARG A 3 -13.42 -25.92 23.79
N GLN A 4 -12.50 -25.00 23.95
CA GLN A 4 -12.54 -23.76 23.20
C GLN A 4 -12.22 -24.11 21.76
N GLU A 5 -13.25 -24.19 20.96
CA GLU A 5 -13.11 -24.12 19.51
C GLU A 5 -12.62 -22.72 19.20
N LEU A 6 -11.35 -22.62 18.89
CA LEU A 6 -10.78 -21.50 18.16
C LEU A 6 -11.46 -21.50 16.79
N TYR A 7 -12.51 -20.68 16.64
CA TYR A 7 -12.94 -20.23 15.33
C TYR A 7 -11.82 -19.32 14.81
N ALA A 8 -10.83 -19.92 14.17
CA ALA A 8 -10.07 -19.21 13.17
C ALA A 8 -11.11 -18.84 12.11
N GLU A 9 -11.44 -17.57 11.96
CA GLU A 9 -12.08 -17.08 10.75
C GLU A 9 -11.15 -17.48 9.59
N VAL A 10 -11.52 -18.53 8.90
CA VAL A 10 -10.93 -18.84 7.60
C VAL A 10 -11.43 -17.71 6.71
N LEU A 11 -10.59 -16.70 6.51
CA LEU A 11 -10.83 -15.70 5.49
C LEU A 11 -10.87 -16.46 4.17
N GLU A 12 -12.08 -16.61 3.60
CA GLU A 12 -12.25 -17.26 2.30
C GLU A 12 -11.52 -16.43 1.26
N GLU A 13 -10.53 -17.04 0.63
CA GLU A 13 -9.87 -16.44 -0.53
C GLU A 13 -10.90 -16.24 -1.64
N ALA A 14 -10.90 -15.08 -2.27
CA ALA A 14 -11.75 -14.84 -3.43
C ALA A 14 -11.36 -15.80 -4.57
N GLN A 15 -12.37 -16.39 -5.23
CA GLN A 15 -12.13 -17.27 -6.37
C GLN A 15 -11.38 -16.50 -7.48
N GLY A 16 -10.12 -16.89 -7.76
CA GLY A 16 -9.27 -16.22 -8.75
C GLY A 16 -8.56 -14.97 -8.19
N ALA A 17 -8.43 -14.84 -6.87
CA ALA A 17 -7.59 -13.82 -6.25
C ALA A 17 -6.15 -13.89 -6.81
N LEU A 18 -5.56 -12.72 -7.02
CA LEU A 18 -4.16 -12.63 -7.47
C LEU A 18 -3.18 -12.95 -6.33
N TRP A 19 -3.59 -12.72 -5.08
CA TRP A 19 -2.78 -13.00 -3.89
C TRP A 19 -3.47 -14.05 -3.04
N THR A 20 -2.78 -15.16 -2.81
CA THR A 20 -3.24 -16.23 -1.93
C THR A 20 -2.76 -15.98 -0.50
N THR A 21 -3.42 -16.60 0.47
CA THR A 21 -3.00 -16.57 1.88
C THR A 21 -1.57 -17.09 2.01
N LEU A 22 -1.24 -18.17 1.32
CA LEU A 22 0.10 -18.76 1.36
C LEU A 22 1.17 -17.78 0.84
N MET A 23 0.91 -17.07 -0.28
CA MET A 23 1.84 -16.06 -0.82
C MET A 23 2.10 -14.95 0.18
N LEU A 24 1.06 -14.48 0.89
CA LEU A 24 1.19 -13.40 1.87
C LEU A 24 1.89 -13.87 3.14
N ASP A 25 1.63 -15.08 3.59
CA ASP A 25 2.33 -15.66 4.74
C ASP A 25 3.83 -15.86 4.45
N ASP A 26 4.17 -16.33 3.23
CA ASP A 26 5.55 -16.55 2.79
C ASP A 26 6.34 -15.24 2.56
N CYS A 27 5.64 -14.14 2.32
CA CYS A 27 6.29 -12.84 2.12
C CYS A 27 6.60 -12.09 3.42
N SER A 28 6.14 -12.57 4.58
CA SER A 28 6.39 -11.90 5.86
C SER A 28 7.87 -11.91 6.24
N VAL A 29 8.37 -10.76 6.70
CA VAL A 29 9.73 -10.58 7.21
C VAL A 29 9.68 -9.68 8.45
N LYS A 30 10.50 -9.98 9.46
CA LYS A 30 10.58 -9.11 10.64
C LYS A 30 11.31 -7.81 10.30
N HIS A 31 10.94 -6.73 10.99
CA HIS A 31 11.56 -5.43 10.80
C HIS A 31 13.09 -5.49 10.97
N GLU A 32 13.59 -6.25 11.95
CA GLU A 32 15.02 -6.40 12.23
C GLU A 32 15.81 -7.13 11.13
N ASP A 33 15.13 -7.86 10.25
CA ASP A 33 15.73 -8.62 9.14
C ASP A 33 15.67 -7.85 7.80
N VAL A 34 15.10 -6.62 7.79
CA VAL A 34 15.05 -5.77 6.60
C VAL A 34 16.44 -5.20 6.33
N PRO A 35 17.02 -5.42 5.14
CA PRO A 35 18.34 -4.87 4.81
C PRO A 35 18.26 -3.35 4.58
N ASP A 36 19.42 -2.74 4.35
CA ASP A 36 19.48 -1.36 3.89
C ASP A 36 18.73 -1.19 2.57
N LEU A 37 17.83 -0.22 2.52
CA LEU A 37 17.01 0.04 1.35
C LEU A 37 17.67 1.10 0.45
N ALA A 38 17.84 0.77 -0.81
CA ALA A 38 18.42 1.65 -1.81
C ALA A 38 17.49 2.81 -2.18
N ARG A 39 16.17 2.62 -2.01
CA ARG A 39 15.16 3.64 -2.24
C ARG A 39 13.92 3.37 -1.40
N ILE A 40 13.31 4.44 -0.88
CA ILE A 40 12.03 4.39 -0.16
C ILE A 40 11.07 5.41 -0.78
N VAL A 41 9.81 5.04 -0.93
CA VAL A 41 8.75 5.92 -1.42
C VAL A 41 7.54 5.88 -0.50
N VAL A 42 6.84 7.01 -0.40
CA VAL A 42 5.48 7.09 0.14
C VAL A 42 4.52 7.09 -1.04
N ALA A 43 3.76 6.02 -1.20
CA ALA A 43 2.73 5.92 -2.23
C ALA A 43 1.41 6.49 -1.69
N LEU A 44 0.77 7.33 -2.47
CA LEU A 44 -0.46 8.05 -2.10
C LEU A 44 -1.52 7.87 -3.20
N ASP A 45 -2.69 7.38 -2.83
CA ASP A 45 -3.91 7.38 -3.64
C ASP A 45 -4.95 8.27 -2.95
N PRO A 46 -4.95 9.59 -3.26
CA PRO A 46 -5.75 10.55 -2.53
C PRO A 46 -7.23 10.44 -2.88
N ALA A 47 -8.11 10.40 -1.85
CA ALA A 47 -9.54 10.60 -2.06
C ALA A 47 -9.79 12.04 -2.55
N VAL A 48 -10.47 12.17 -3.69
CA VAL A 48 -10.70 13.47 -4.36
C VAL A 48 -11.92 14.22 -3.79
N THR A 49 -12.76 13.54 -3.00
CA THR A 49 -14.00 14.11 -2.45
C THR A 49 -13.79 14.60 -1.03
N SER A 50 -14.24 15.84 -0.76
CA SER A 50 -14.12 16.53 0.54
C SER A 50 -15.31 16.32 1.50
N ASN A 51 -16.22 15.37 1.21
CA ASN A 51 -17.41 15.14 2.02
C ASN A 51 -17.08 14.29 3.26
N ALA A 52 -17.88 14.44 4.33
CA ALA A 52 -17.72 13.68 5.58
C ALA A 52 -17.84 12.14 5.44
N GLU A 53 -18.30 11.66 4.29
CA GLU A 53 -18.33 10.28 3.84
C GLU A 53 -17.23 10.00 2.80
N SER A 54 -16.12 10.75 2.84
CA SER A 54 -15.04 10.60 1.86
C SER A 54 -14.49 9.17 1.84
N ASP A 55 -14.13 8.72 0.64
CA ASP A 55 -13.42 7.46 0.44
C ASP A 55 -12.10 7.45 1.23
N MET A 56 -11.60 6.26 1.52
CA MET A 56 -10.30 6.08 2.15
C MET A 56 -9.19 6.64 1.24
N THR A 57 -8.28 7.38 1.82
CA THR A 57 -7.03 7.74 1.14
C THR A 57 -6.00 6.66 1.38
N GLY A 58 -5.56 6.00 0.32
CA GLY A 58 -4.51 4.98 0.39
C GLY A 58 -3.15 5.61 0.62
N ILE A 59 -2.45 5.20 1.68
CA ILE A 59 -1.08 5.64 1.96
C ILE A 59 -0.25 4.43 2.37
N VAL A 60 0.70 4.04 1.53
CA VAL A 60 1.60 2.90 1.78
C VAL A 60 3.05 3.36 1.66
N VAL A 61 3.89 2.94 2.59
CA VAL A 61 5.33 3.15 2.50
C VAL A 61 6.00 1.87 2.06
N ALA A 62 6.82 1.95 1.03
CA ALA A 62 7.56 0.82 0.50
C ALA A 62 8.98 1.22 0.09
N GLY A 63 9.88 0.27 0.17
CA GLY A 63 11.26 0.44 -0.26
C GLY A 63 11.74 -0.72 -1.13
N ILE A 64 12.91 -0.55 -1.73
CA ILE A 64 13.58 -1.58 -2.53
C ILE A 64 15.04 -1.66 -2.11
N ASP A 65 15.55 -2.87 -1.97
CA ASP A 65 16.98 -3.09 -1.69
C ASP A 65 17.85 -3.07 -2.96
N ILE A 66 19.14 -3.24 -2.79
CA ILE A 66 20.10 -3.24 -3.89
C ILE A 66 19.93 -4.47 -4.83
N ASN A 67 19.29 -5.53 -4.35
CA ASN A 67 19.03 -6.76 -5.11
C ASN A 67 17.70 -6.72 -5.86
N GLY A 68 16.92 -5.64 -5.71
CA GLY A 68 15.63 -5.50 -6.36
C GLY A 68 14.47 -6.15 -5.62
N VAL A 69 14.64 -6.54 -4.35
CA VAL A 69 13.55 -7.02 -3.49
C VAL A 69 12.82 -5.83 -2.89
N ALA A 70 11.51 -5.79 -3.07
CA ALA A 70 10.65 -4.75 -2.52
C ALA A 70 10.17 -5.12 -1.09
N TYR A 71 10.07 -4.11 -0.23
CA TYR A 71 9.61 -4.24 1.15
C TYR A 71 8.45 -3.27 1.38
N VAL A 72 7.28 -3.81 1.73
CA VAL A 72 6.14 -3.01 2.18
C VAL A 72 6.34 -2.75 3.67
N LEU A 73 6.65 -1.49 4.01
CA LEU A 73 7.07 -1.09 5.34
C LEU A 73 5.90 -0.75 6.27
N GLY A 74 4.80 -0.27 5.71
CA GLY A 74 3.61 0.05 6.50
C GLY A 74 2.46 0.54 5.64
N ASP A 75 1.24 0.28 6.10
CA ASP A 75 -0.02 0.82 5.58
C ASP A 75 -0.57 1.85 6.56
N TYR A 76 -0.79 3.06 6.06
CA TYR A 76 -1.25 4.23 6.80
C TYR A 76 -2.56 4.77 6.22
N THR A 77 -3.24 3.96 5.43
CA THR A 77 -4.53 4.25 4.81
C THR A 77 -5.54 4.71 5.84
N ASP A 78 -6.26 5.80 5.54
CA ASP A 78 -7.18 6.41 6.50
C ASP A 78 -8.20 7.33 5.79
N ARG A 79 -9.27 7.69 6.50
CA ARG A 79 -10.22 8.72 6.06
C ARG A 79 -9.69 10.09 6.45
N LEU A 80 -9.22 10.86 5.47
CA LEU A 80 -8.54 12.12 5.71
C LEU A 80 -9.06 13.22 4.78
N SER A 81 -9.07 14.45 5.30
CA SER A 81 -9.23 15.63 4.44
C SER A 81 -8.01 15.81 3.52
N PRO A 82 -8.12 16.62 2.45
CA PRO A 82 -6.96 16.92 1.59
C PRO A 82 -5.74 17.39 2.35
N GLN A 83 -5.88 18.30 3.28
CA GLN A 83 -4.79 18.74 4.15
C GLN A 83 -4.29 17.62 5.07
N GLY A 84 -5.21 16.81 5.60
CA GLY A 84 -4.88 15.69 6.51
C GLY A 84 -4.00 14.64 5.85
N TRP A 85 -4.32 14.18 4.62
CA TRP A 85 -3.49 13.22 3.94
C TRP A 85 -2.15 13.80 3.47
N ALA A 86 -2.11 15.10 3.10
CA ALA A 86 -0.86 15.75 2.75
C ALA A 86 0.10 15.80 3.95
N ILE A 87 -0.37 16.27 5.10
CA ILE A 87 0.42 16.31 6.34
C ILE A 87 0.89 14.90 6.74
N LYS A 88 0.01 13.88 6.64
CA LYS A 88 0.36 12.49 6.97
C LYS A 88 1.43 11.95 6.03
N ALA A 89 1.29 12.14 4.72
CA ALA A 89 2.27 11.71 3.74
C ALA A 89 3.63 12.39 3.92
N ILE A 90 3.65 13.70 4.22
CA ILE A 90 4.87 14.46 4.50
C ILE A 90 5.56 13.96 5.79
N LYS A 91 4.79 13.71 6.86
CA LYS A 91 5.35 13.12 8.10
C LYS A 91 6.01 11.77 7.84
N LEU A 92 5.38 10.90 7.06
CA LEU A 92 5.93 9.60 6.67
C LEU A 92 7.18 9.77 5.78
N TYR A 93 7.16 10.72 4.85
CA TYR A 93 8.31 11.04 4.00
C TYR A 93 9.54 11.38 4.84
N HIS A 94 9.40 12.25 5.84
CA HIS A 94 10.51 12.59 6.73
C HIS A 94 10.87 11.47 7.71
N HIS A 95 9.88 10.76 8.26
CA HIS A 95 10.10 9.67 9.22
C HIS A 95 10.91 8.53 8.59
N TYR A 96 10.55 8.11 7.38
CA TYR A 96 11.24 7.05 6.65
C TYR A 96 12.44 7.54 5.85
N GLN A 97 12.74 8.84 5.86
CA GLN A 97 13.74 9.46 4.99
C GLN A 97 13.51 9.04 3.52
N ALA A 98 12.25 9.05 3.11
CA ALA A 98 11.87 8.59 1.79
C ALA A 98 12.44 9.50 0.68
N ASP A 99 12.74 8.91 -0.47
CA ASP A 99 13.26 9.65 -1.62
C ASP A 99 12.17 10.46 -2.31
N ARG A 100 10.90 10.01 -2.19
CA ARG A 100 9.81 10.62 -2.93
C ARG A 100 8.43 10.27 -2.38
N ILE A 101 7.49 11.23 -2.50
CA ILE A 101 6.06 10.95 -2.46
C ILE A 101 5.59 10.69 -3.89
N VAL A 102 4.98 9.54 -4.15
CA VAL A 102 4.41 9.16 -5.45
C VAL A 102 2.90 9.11 -5.32
N ALA A 103 2.19 9.99 -6.03
CA ALA A 103 0.73 10.03 -5.95
C ALA A 103 0.09 9.57 -7.27
N GLU A 104 -0.91 8.66 -7.17
CA GLU A 104 -1.79 8.37 -8.30
C GLU A 104 -2.75 9.54 -8.48
N VAL A 105 -2.75 10.11 -9.67
CA VAL A 105 -3.61 11.24 -10.03
C VAL A 105 -4.34 10.92 -11.33
N ASN A 106 -5.66 11.10 -11.31
CA ASN A 106 -6.49 11.00 -12.52
C ASN A 106 -6.72 12.41 -13.08
N GLN A 107 -7.86 13.00 -12.82
CA GLN A 107 -8.13 14.41 -13.09
C GLN A 107 -7.83 15.24 -11.83
N GLY A 108 -7.18 16.38 -11.97
CA GLY A 108 -6.85 17.25 -10.83
C GLY A 108 -5.47 17.03 -10.20
N GLY A 109 -4.51 16.42 -10.93
CA GLY A 109 -3.15 16.18 -10.44
C GLY A 109 -2.40 17.42 -9.94
N ASP A 110 -2.74 18.60 -10.46
CA ASP A 110 -2.17 19.87 -10.00
C ASP A 110 -2.62 20.20 -8.56
N MET A 111 -3.87 19.83 -8.19
CA MET A 111 -4.38 20.03 -6.83
C MET A 111 -3.60 19.20 -5.81
N VAL A 112 -3.34 17.92 -6.11
CA VAL A 112 -2.57 17.03 -5.21
C VAL A 112 -1.16 17.60 -4.98
N LYS A 113 -0.50 18.01 -6.05
CA LYS A 113 0.82 18.64 -5.97
C LYS A 113 0.78 19.93 -5.14
N GLN A 114 -0.19 20.81 -5.41
CA GLN A 114 -0.33 22.08 -4.68
C GLN A 114 -0.64 21.86 -3.20
N THR A 115 -1.45 20.86 -2.85
CA THR A 115 -1.75 20.54 -1.46
C THR A 115 -0.51 20.06 -0.71
N ILE A 116 0.29 19.18 -1.30
CA ILE A 116 1.56 18.72 -0.70
C ILE A 116 2.57 19.86 -0.57
N HIS A 117 2.85 20.59 -1.67
CA HIS A 117 3.84 21.67 -1.66
C HIS A 117 3.37 22.90 -0.90
N GLY A 118 2.06 23.06 -0.66
CA GLY A 118 1.53 24.08 0.23
C GLY A 118 1.85 23.85 1.69
N GLU A 119 2.03 22.58 2.10
CA GLU A 119 2.44 22.21 3.45
C GLU A 119 3.98 22.11 3.59
N ASP A 120 4.67 21.59 2.57
CA ASP A 120 6.13 21.49 2.53
C ASP A 120 6.61 21.43 1.06
N ASP A 121 7.22 22.50 0.58
CA ASP A 121 7.71 22.65 -0.80
C ASP A 121 9.06 21.94 -1.05
N SER A 122 9.73 21.51 0.01
CA SER A 122 11.01 20.78 -0.06
C SER A 122 10.83 19.30 -0.42
N VAL A 123 9.61 18.77 -0.31
CA VAL A 123 9.31 17.34 -0.54
C VAL A 123 9.44 16.98 -2.02
N SER A 124 10.20 15.93 -2.32
CA SER A 124 10.25 15.36 -3.67
C SER A 124 8.92 14.67 -4.01
N TYR A 125 8.25 15.13 -5.06
CA TYR A 125 6.95 14.66 -5.48
C TYR A 125 6.94 14.14 -6.93
N LYS A 126 6.16 13.08 -7.19
CA LYS A 126 5.91 12.57 -8.53
C LYS A 126 4.45 12.15 -8.68
N ALA A 127 3.77 12.74 -9.65
CA ALA A 127 2.47 12.25 -10.09
C ALA A 127 2.62 11.04 -11.02
N VAL A 128 1.78 10.03 -10.84
CA VAL A 128 1.61 8.91 -11.76
C VAL A 128 0.15 8.83 -12.20
N ARG A 129 -0.08 8.43 -13.45
CA ARG A 129 -1.43 8.28 -13.99
C ARG A 129 -1.67 6.83 -14.34
N ALA A 130 -2.82 6.32 -13.91
CA ALA A 130 -3.28 4.99 -14.32
C ALA A 130 -3.74 5.04 -15.77
N SER A 131 -3.00 4.39 -16.66
CA SER A 131 -3.38 4.23 -18.08
C SER A 131 -4.06 2.89 -18.38
N ARG A 132 -4.06 1.96 -17.42
CA ARG A 132 -4.63 0.60 -17.55
C ARG A 132 -5.57 0.31 -16.39
N GLY A 133 -6.51 -0.63 -16.61
CA GLY A 133 -7.42 -1.09 -15.56
C GLY A 133 -6.70 -1.70 -14.35
N LYS A 134 -7.38 -1.76 -13.23
CA LYS A 134 -6.82 -2.24 -11.94
C LYS A 134 -6.20 -3.64 -12.07
N TYR A 135 -6.86 -4.59 -12.75
CA TYR A 135 -6.34 -5.94 -12.95
C TYR A 135 -5.00 -5.94 -13.70
N ALA A 136 -4.93 -5.26 -14.84
CA ALA A 136 -3.73 -5.21 -15.67
C ALA A 136 -2.52 -4.52 -14.99
N ARG A 137 -2.79 -3.73 -13.93
CA ARG A 137 -1.76 -3.13 -13.09
C ARG A 137 -1.35 -4.03 -11.91
N ALA A 138 -2.29 -4.79 -11.38
CA ALA A 138 -2.09 -5.68 -10.25
C ALA A 138 -1.37 -6.99 -10.64
N GLU A 139 -1.68 -7.55 -11.82
CA GLU A 139 -1.12 -8.81 -12.29
C GLU A 139 0.44 -8.84 -12.32
N PRO A 140 1.15 -7.83 -12.86
CA PRO A 140 2.61 -7.81 -12.79
C PRO A 140 3.15 -7.73 -11.36
N VAL A 141 2.41 -7.12 -10.45
CA VAL A 141 2.79 -7.01 -9.03
C VAL A 141 2.63 -8.37 -8.36
N SER A 142 1.52 -9.09 -8.58
CA SER A 142 1.33 -10.43 -8.01
C SER A 142 2.42 -11.41 -8.49
N ALA A 143 2.86 -11.29 -9.74
CA ALA A 143 3.98 -12.09 -10.26
C ALA A 143 5.31 -11.83 -9.53
N LEU A 144 5.52 -10.64 -8.95
CA LEU A 144 6.68 -10.38 -8.09
C LEU A 144 6.56 -11.11 -6.75
N TYR A 145 5.35 -11.20 -6.18
CA TYR A 145 5.10 -12.00 -4.97
C TYR A 145 5.38 -13.49 -5.22
N GLU A 146 4.89 -14.06 -6.32
CA GLU A 146 5.17 -15.45 -6.72
C GLU A 146 6.67 -15.75 -6.81
N ARG A 147 7.46 -14.76 -7.22
CA ARG A 147 8.92 -14.88 -7.33
C ARG A 147 9.66 -14.59 -6.01
N GLY A 148 8.94 -14.29 -4.92
CA GLY A 148 9.53 -13.93 -3.64
C GLY A 148 10.24 -12.57 -3.60
N LEU A 149 9.95 -11.70 -4.57
CA LEU A 149 10.58 -10.38 -4.73
C LEU A 149 9.82 -9.26 -4.01
N VAL A 150 8.77 -9.59 -3.24
CA VAL A 150 8.08 -8.64 -2.37
C VAL A 150 8.02 -9.22 -0.96
N LYS A 151 8.32 -8.40 0.03
CA LYS A 151 8.26 -8.74 1.45
C LYS A 151 7.36 -7.77 2.20
N HIS A 152 6.59 -8.29 3.16
CA HIS A 152 5.77 -7.52 4.08
C HIS A 152 6.46 -7.45 5.44
N VAL A 153 6.72 -6.24 5.91
CA VAL A 153 7.44 -6.03 7.17
C VAL A 153 6.47 -6.16 8.33
N SER A 154 6.72 -7.13 9.20
CA SER A 154 5.96 -7.35 10.44
C SER A 154 6.59 -6.62 11.61
N ASN A 155 5.74 -6.14 12.52
CA ASN A 155 6.15 -5.47 13.77
C ASN A 155 7.12 -4.28 13.58
N PRO A 156 6.80 -3.31 12.71
CA PRO A 156 7.65 -2.12 12.58
C PRO A 156 7.61 -1.30 13.88
N PRO A 157 8.68 -0.53 14.19
CA PRO A 157 8.81 0.21 15.45
C PRO A 157 7.72 1.24 15.70
N ASP A 158 7.14 1.79 14.64
CA ASP A 158 6.06 2.79 14.71
C ASP A 158 4.67 2.18 14.88
N GLY A 159 4.58 0.83 14.96
CA GLY A 159 3.34 0.11 15.16
C GLY A 159 2.44 0.05 13.92
N ALA A 160 2.94 0.37 12.73
CA ALA A 160 2.19 0.20 11.50
C ALA A 160 1.77 -1.27 11.30
N SER A 161 0.59 -1.48 10.71
CA SER A 161 0.05 -2.82 10.46
C SER A 161 -0.28 -2.98 8.98
N LEU A 162 -0.01 -4.15 8.43
CA LEU A 162 -0.38 -4.52 7.07
C LEU A 162 -1.64 -5.41 7.02
N ASN A 163 -2.26 -5.70 8.18
CA ASN A 163 -3.38 -6.64 8.25
C ASN A 163 -4.57 -6.25 7.36
N GLU A 164 -4.92 -4.96 7.34
CA GLU A 164 -6.03 -4.48 6.51
C GLU A 164 -5.69 -4.58 5.03
N LEU A 165 -4.50 -4.15 4.62
CA LEU A 165 -4.00 -4.29 3.26
C LEU A 165 -3.99 -5.75 2.81
N GLU A 166 -3.46 -6.66 3.62
CA GLU A 166 -3.41 -8.08 3.32
C GLU A 166 -4.80 -8.71 3.23
N THR A 167 -5.74 -8.29 4.10
CA THR A 167 -7.14 -8.73 4.03
C THR A 167 -7.76 -8.30 2.71
N GLN A 168 -7.57 -7.05 2.30
CA GLN A 168 -8.06 -6.56 1.02
C GLN A 168 -7.41 -7.30 -0.17
N MET A 169 -6.12 -7.60 -0.11
CA MET A 169 -5.43 -8.37 -1.16
C MET A 169 -6.00 -9.77 -1.32
N ARG A 170 -6.27 -10.49 -0.22
CA ARG A 170 -6.84 -11.85 -0.24
C ARG A 170 -8.27 -11.90 -0.76
N THR A 171 -9.04 -10.85 -0.48
CA THR A 171 -10.47 -10.78 -0.82
C THR A 171 -10.75 -10.00 -2.10
N TRP A 172 -9.73 -9.44 -2.73
CA TRP A 172 -9.93 -8.65 -3.94
C TRP A 172 -10.27 -9.54 -5.14
N GLU A 173 -11.50 -9.38 -5.65
CA GLU A 173 -11.95 -10.02 -6.87
C GLU A 173 -11.73 -9.10 -8.07
N PRO A 174 -10.95 -9.52 -9.06
CA PRO A 174 -10.80 -8.74 -10.28
C PRO A 174 -12.11 -8.77 -11.05
N LEU A 175 -12.84 -7.66 -11.07
CA LEU A 175 -14.00 -7.46 -11.93
C LEU A 175 -13.57 -7.59 -13.40
N GLY A 176 -13.89 -8.72 -14.05
CA GLY A 176 -13.55 -8.90 -15.47
C GLY A 176 -13.42 -10.34 -15.99
N ARG A 177 -13.53 -11.36 -15.15
CA ARG A 177 -13.73 -12.73 -15.65
C ARG A 177 -15.21 -13.09 -15.68
N ILE A 178 -16.02 -12.32 -16.42
CA ILE A 178 -17.31 -12.82 -16.88
C ILE A 178 -17.04 -13.47 -18.24
N GLY A 179 -16.98 -14.80 -18.23
CA GLY A 179 -17.31 -15.71 -19.31
C GLY A 179 -16.55 -15.54 -20.64
N SER A 180 -15.73 -16.48 -20.93
CA SER A 180 -15.58 -17.05 -22.26
C SER A 180 -16.19 -18.43 -22.27
#